data_999f7b73ee9d59d0a6d1d7baa0380d18
#
_entry.id   999f7b73ee9d59d0a6d1d7baa0380d18
#
_cell.length_a   1.000
_cell.length_b   1.000
_cell.length_c   1.000
_cell.angle_alpha   90.00
_cell.angle_beta   90.00
_cell.angle_gamma   90.00
#
_symmetry.space_group_name_H-M   'P 1'
#
loop_
_entity.id
_entity.type
_entity.pdbx_description
1 polymer ?
#
loop_
_entity_poly.entity_id
_entity_poly.type
_entity_poly.pdbx_seq_one_letter_code
_entity_poly.pdbx_strand_id
1 'polypeptide(L)'
;MADYDALRQHVEKDGSDFTAWSKLLACVEEQAATHPERVNATFEAFLAKFPLCFGYWCKYADLQRRLGEATKAGADEAQEKTATIYDRALEAVPLSVELWKAYTAHVKQATVGQSSDALRAAYKKATGRVGHDAAAAGLWDVFMEFEADRGTPASVCDVFTEMLGVDASGRTDELWRRLKHLSKSYQTPELVSEAARAELEIRWDKREKKDANEQLDALDQNRVAGMNELTLQRQMEQLLLECERAKNALVQNRLERQHYEAGVRRWYFHVKPLDEAQLRNWREYLTREETATYEDKEVHVKKVRALFERCLVPCALYAEFWLRYASWCHTTIDATAALAVATRAATVFLPRRPDVLASLASLLESAGRLNDARAAYEAVAAGAIEPEHKAYGAVLVANFERRVGGDVVGAYTTALGNGAAPAPTRAHLARYHCVVRNDVAAARAVLDEALGEEPGHAGLWQARARVEAHRVTDDKAPAVFARVAAVYDQALRAESKVLNAQRGPLWQQYRAIADDLCDDAAKLLEISRSYAKWRTRADVEARPLGPIPAKRKRAPVKVDGDGSADIASSYGAYASYS
;
A
#
# COMPACT_ATOMS: atom_id res chain seq x y z
N MET A 1 25.88 -28.65 -15.66
CA MET A 1 25.85 -28.95 -14.23
C MET A 1 26.53 -27.88 -13.38
N ALA A 2 27.73 -27.47 -13.71
CA ALA A 2 28.46 -26.43 -12.96
C ALA A 2 27.71 -25.09 -12.80
N ASP A 3 26.98 -24.67 -13.83
CA ASP A 3 26.21 -23.40 -13.78
C ASP A 3 25.00 -23.45 -12.84
N TYR A 4 24.28 -24.57 -12.78
CA TYR A 4 23.10 -24.69 -11.88
C TYR A 4 23.51 -24.62 -10.40
N ASP A 5 24.52 -25.40 -10.01
CA ASP A 5 24.93 -25.47 -8.59
C ASP A 5 25.57 -24.14 -8.13
N ALA A 6 26.35 -23.49 -9.01
CA ALA A 6 26.92 -22.18 -8.73
C ALA A 6 25.85 -21.09 -8.57
N LEU A 7 24.87 -21.05 -9.49
CA LEU A 7 23.75 -20.11 -9.43
C LEU A 7 22.87 -20.37 -8.21
N ARG A 8 22.61 -21.64 -7.86
CA ARG A 8 21.86 -22.02 -6.69
C ARG A 8 22.54 -21.55 -5.40
N GLN A 9 23.84 -21.79 -5.25
CA GLN A 9 24.61 -21.30 -4.10
C GLN A 9 24.60 -19.77 -4.02
N HIS A 10 24.62 -19.08 -5.16
CA HIS A 10 24.56 -17.63 -5.18
C HIS A 10 23.21 -17.12 -4.66
N VAL A 11 22.08 -17.66 -5.13
CA VAL A 11 20.74 -17.25 -4.65
C VAL A 11 20.43 -17.68 -3.22
N GLU A 12 21.04 -18.77 -2.74
CA GLU A 12 20.97 -19.18 -1.32
C GLU A 12 21.69 -18.17 -0.42
N LYS A 13 22.82 -17.61 -0.89
CA LYS A 13 23.59 -16.60 -0.17
C LYS A 13 22.95 -15.21 -0.25
N ASP A 14 22.48 -14.81 -1.43
CA ASP A 14 21.76 -13.55 -1.65
C ASP A 14 20.43 -13.84 -2.37
N GLY A 15 19.42 -14.14 -1.57
CA GLY A 15 18.07 -14.41 -2.08
C GLY A 15 17.38 -13.17 -2.67
N SER A 16 17.96 -11.97 -2.59
CA SER A 16 17.39 -10.75 -3.14
C SER A 16 17.84 -10.46 -4.58
N ASP A 17 18.90 -11.11 -5.06
CA ASP A 17 19.39 -10.94 -6.44
C ASP A 17 18.44 -11.55 -7.48
N PHE A 18 17.52 -10.72 -7.96
CA PHE A 18 16.57 -11.10 -9.00
C PHE A 18 17.24 -11.54 -10.32
N THR A 19 18.42 -10.99 -10.62
CA THR A 19 19.15 -11.33 -11.85
C THR A 19 19.71 -12.75 -11.78
N ALA A 20 20.27 -13.12 -10.62
CA ALA A 20 20.72 -14.49 -10.36
C ALA A 20 19.57 -15.49 -10.43
N TRP A 21 18.42 -15.17 -9.81
CA TRP A 21 17.21 -15.97 -9.93
C TRP A 21 16.74 -16.16 -11.37
N SER A 22 16.73 -15.08 -12.18
CA SER A 22 16.32 -15.16 -13.58
C SER A 22 17.22 -16.09 -14.40
N LYS A 23 18.54 -16.07 -14.14
CA LYS A 23 19.50 -16.97 -14.78
C LYS A 23 19.32 -18.43 -14.34
N LEU A 24 19.09 -18.63 -13.04
CA LEU A 24 18.85 -19.97 -12.49
C LEU A 24 17.58 -20.59 -13.07
N LEU A 25 16.49 -19.83 -13.17
CA LEU A 25 15.23 -20.29 -13.76
C LEU A 25 15.40 -20.59 -15.26
N ALA A 26 16.12 -19.77 -16.02
CA ALA A 26 16.42 -20.07 -17.43
C ALA A 26 17.21 -21.38 -17.58
N CYS A 27 18.23 -21.60 -16.76
CA CYS A 27 19.00 -22.85 -16.73
C CYS A 27 18.11 -24.07 -16.41
N VAL A 28 17.18 -23.93 -15.47
CA VAL A 28 16.23 -24.99 -15.10
C VAL A 28 15.20 -25.25 -16.21
N GLU A 29 14.72 -24.20 -16.90
CA GLU A 29 13.81 -24.34 -18.05
C GLU A 29 14.48 -25.13 -19.19
N GLU A 30 15.77 -24.87 -19.49
CA GLU A 30 16.55 -25.63 -20.49
C GLU A 30 16.76 -27.09 -20.11
N GLN A 31 16.94 -27.38 -18.82
CA GLN A 31 17.22 -28.71 -18.31
C GLN A 31 15.96 -29.48 -17.84
N ALA A 32 14.78 -28.93 -18.07
CA ALA A 32 13.53 -29.43 -17.50
C ALA A 32 13.23 -30.90 -17.89
N ALA A 33 13.55 -31.31 -19.12
CA ALA A 33 13.32 -32.68 -19.57
C ALA A 33 14.26 -33.71 -18.92
N THR A 34 15.45 -33.30 -18.48
CA THR A 34 16.45 -34.17 -17.86
C THR A 34 16.41 -34.17 -16.35
N HIS A 35 15.96 -33.05 -15.75
CA HIS A 35 15.94 -32.83 -14.30
C HIS A 35 14.63 -32.19 -13.84
N PRO A 36 13.47 -32.87 -13.97
CA PRO A 36 12.17 -32.32 -13.60
C PRO A 36 12.05 -31.98 -12.11
N GLU A 37 12.79 -32.65 -11.24
CA GLU A 37 12.83 -32.40 -9.79
C GLU A 37 13.39 -30.99 -9.46
N ARG A 38 14.33 -30.47 -10.28
CA ARG A 38 14.92 -29.14 -10.11
C ARG A 38 13.91 -28.04 -10.44
N VAL A 39 13.02 -28.32 -11.39
CA VAL A 39 11.97 -27.36 -11.80
C VAL A 39 11.12 -26.98 -10.59
N ASN A 40 10.54 -27.97 -9.91
CA ASN A 40 9.67 -27.74 -8.77
C ASN A 40 10.41 -26.98 -7.66
N ALA A 41 11.58 -27.49 -7.24
CA ALA A 41 12.35 -26.88 -6.14
C ALA A 41 12.72 -25.41 -6.43
N THR A 42 13.10 -25.11 -7.67
CA THR A 42 13.55 -23.74 -8.03
C THR A 42 12.39 -22.77 -8.17
N PHE A 43 11.32 -23.19 -8.89
CA PHE A 43 10.13 -22.32 -9.04
C PHE A 43 9.43 -22.06 -7.72
N GLU A 44 9.30 -23.08 -6.84
CA GLU A 44 8.72 -22.91 -5.51
C GLU A 44 9.52 -21.92 -4.66
N ALA A 45 10.85 -22.07 -4.62
CA ALA A 45 11.72 -21.16 -3.86
C ALA A 45 11.66 -19.72 -4.40
N PHE A 46 11.64 -19.56 -5.73
CA PHE A 46 11.51 -18.24 -6.36
C PHE A 46 10.16 -17.58 -6.07
N LEU A 47 9.06 -18.32 -6.26
CA LEU A 47 7.70 -17.79 -6.10
C LEU A 47 7.34 -17.53 -4.64
N ALA A 48 7.95 -18.27 -3.70
CA ALA A 48 7.85 -17.94 -2.28
C ALA A 48 8.49 -16.56 -1.97
N LYS A 49 9.57 -16.19 -2.68
CA LYS A 49 10.26 -14.91 -2.52
C LYS A 49 9.61 -13.77 -3.31
N PHE A 50 9.15 -14.06 -4.53
CA PHE A 50 8.59 -13.09 -5.48
C PHE A 50 7.18 -13.50 -5.96
N PRO A 51 6.18 -13.55 -5.06
CA PRO A 51 4.87 -14.09 -5.38
C PRO A 51 4.11 -13.28 -6.45
N LEU A 52 4.43 -11.99 -6.65
CA LEU A 52 3.78 -11.13 -7.65
C LEU A 52 4.32 -11.32 -9.08
N CYS A 53 5.29 -12.19 -9.30
CA CYS A 53 5.81 -12.51 -10.61
C CYS A 53 4.86 -13.43 -11.38
N PHE A 54 3.66 -12.95 -11.73
CA PHE A 54 2.63 -13.76 -12.39
C PHE A 54 3.11 -14.46 -13.66
N GLY A 55 4.02 -13.84 -14.42
CA GLY A 55 4.61 -14.48 -15.61
C GLY A 55 5.38 -15.77 -15.31
N TYR A 56 6.04 -15.84 -14.16
CA TYR A 56 6.72 -17.06 -13.71
C TYR A 56 5.76 -18.12 -13.17
N TRP A 57 4.63 -17.74 -12.58
CA TRP A 57 3.53 -18.66 -12.28
C TRP A 57 3.00 -19.33 -13.55
N CYS A 58 2.72 -18.54 -14.60
CA CYS A 58 2.29 -19.06 -15.90
C CYS A 58 3.33 -19.99 -16.53
N LYS A 59 4.63 -19.61 -16.49
CA LYS A 59 5.73 -20.45 -16.99
C LYS A 59 5.83 -21.76 -16.22
N TYR A 60 5.70 -21.73 -14.90
CA TYR A 60 5.75 -22.91 -14.05
C TYR A 60 4.60 -23.88 -14.40
N ALA A 61 3.39 -23.36 -14.50
CA ALA A 61 2.22 -24.13 -14.88
C ALA A 61 2.37 -24.77 -16.29
N ASP A 62 2.81 -23.98 -17.29
CA ASP A 62 3.03 -24.48 -18.66
C ASP A 62 4.14 -25.53 -18.73
N LEU A 63 5.21 -25.34 -17.96
CA LEU A 63 6.30 -26.29 -17.89
C LEU A 63 5.87 -27.64 -17.27
N GLN A 64 5.07 -27.61 -16.19
CA GLN A 64 4.49 -28.81 -15.58
C GLN A 64 3.58 -29.55 -16.55
N ARG A 65 2.72 -28.84 -17.27
CA ARG A 65 1.85 -29.42 -18.30
C ARG A 65 2.67 -30.13 -19.38
N ARG A 66 3.70 -29.44 -19.94
CA ARG A 66 4.57 -30.03 -21.00
C ARG A 66 5.34 -31.28 -20.52
N LEU A 67 5.84 -31.27 -19.29
CA LEU A 67 6.52 -32.42 -18.69
C LEU A 67 5.57 -33.60 -18.53
N GLY A 68 4.33 -33.38 -18.14
CA GLY A 68 3.31 -34.41 -18.03
C GLY A 68 2.87 -34.98 -19.38
N GLU A 69 2.69 -34.14 -20.38
CA GLU A 69 2.37 -34.57 -21.76
C GLU A 69 3.47 -35.46 -22.36
N ALA A 70 4.74 -35.17 -22.04
CA ALA A 70 5.88 -35.97 -22.50
C ALA A 70 5.92 -37.38 -21.88
N THR A 71 5.36 -37.55 -20.67
CA THR A 71 5.41 -38.82 -19.91
C THR A 71 4.16 -39.68 -20.05
N LYS A 72 3.29 -39.47 -21.02
CA LYS A 72 2.03 -40.18 -21.38
C LYS A 72 1.25 -40.93 -20.25
N ALA A 73 1.91 -41.42 -19.23
CA ALA A 73 1.33 -42.12 -18.08
C ALA A 73 0.90 -41.19 -16.94
N GLY A 74 1.23 -39.90 -17.00
CA GLY A 74 0.95 -38.91 -15.95
C GLY A 74 0.14 -37.72 -16.41
N ALA A 75 -0.58 -37.81 -17.52
CA ALA A 75 -1.32 -36.66 -18.06
C ALA A 75 -2.37 -36.10 -17.06
N ASP A 76 -3.11 -36.97 -16.39
CA ASP A 76 -4.12 -36.56 -15.40
C ASP A 76 -3.46 -35.94 -14.16
N GLU A 77 -2.38 -36.57 -13.66
CA GLU A 77 -1.60 -36.05 -12.51
C GLU A 77 -0.93 -34.70 -12.84
N ALA A 78 -0.41 -34.55 -14.07
CA ALA A 78 0.16 -33.30 -14.53
C ALA A 78 -0.89 -32.19 -14.66
N GLN A 79 -2.10 -32.53 -15.10
CA GLN A 79 -3.23 -31.61 -15.19
C GLN A 79 -3.65 -31.16 -13.79
N GLU A 80 -3.75 -32.05 -12.81
CA GLU A 80 -4.06 -31.73 -11.42
C GLU A 80 -2.98 -30.85 -10.79
N LYS A 81 -1.70 -31.17 -10.99
CA LYS A 81 -0.58 -30.32 -10.54
C LYS A 81 -0.63 -28.93 -11.16
N THR A 82 -0.91 -28.85 -12.46
CA THR A 82 -1.04 -27.57 -13.17
C THR A 82 -2.21 -26.74 -12.61
N ALA A 83 -3.36 -27.37 -12.34
CA ALA A 83 -4.49 -26.69 -11.73
C ALA A 83 -4.16 -26.17 -10.33
N THR A 84 -3.48 -26.99 -9.50
CA THR A 84 -3.03 -26.58 -8.16
C THR A 84 -2.06 -25.39 -8.21
N ILE A 85 -1.17 -25.33 -9.21
CA ILE A 85 -0.27 -24.17 -9.41
C ILE A 85 -1.08 -22.92 -9.75
N TYR A 86 -2.08 -23.02 -10.63
CA TYR A 86 -2.94 -21.88 -10.95
C TYR A 86 -3.78 -21.41 -9.75
N ASP A 87 -4.31 -22.30 -8.94
CA ASP A 87 -5.06 -21.93 -7.74
C ASP A 87 -4.19 -21.13 -6.77
N ARG A 88 -2.97 -21.61 -6.50
CA ARG A 88 -1.99 -20.89 -5.66
C ARG A 88 -1.56 -19.56 -6.28
N ALA A 89 -1.38 -19.51 -7.58
CA ALA A 89 -1.05 -18.29 -8.31
C ALA A 89 -2.17 -17.25 -8.17
N LEU A 90 -3.43 -17.68 -8.28
CA LEU A 90 -4.61 -16.83 -8.13
C LEU A 90 -4.84 -16.38 -6.68
N GLU A 91 -4.36 -17.14 -5.69
CA GLU A 91 -4.31 -16.68 -4.30
C GLU A 91 -3.23 -15.61 -4.09
N ALA A 92 -2.04 -15.82 -4.68
CA ALA A 92 -0.93 -14.88 -4.56
C ALA A 92 -1.19 -13.55 -5.30
N VAL A 93 -1.81 -13.61 -6.49
CA VAL A 93 -2.08 -12.44 -7.36
C VAL A 93 -3.53 -12.47 -7.84
N PRO A 94 -4.51 -12.28 -6.95
CA PRO A 94 -5.93 -12.52 -7.23
C PRO A 94 -6.55 -11.59 -8.28
N LEU A 95 -5.94 -10.43 -8.52
CA LEU A 95 -6.44 -9.41 -9.44
C LEU A 95 -5.53 -9.21 -10.68
N SER A 96 -4.71 -10.19 -11.04
CA SER A 96 -3.94 -10.19 -12.29
C SER A 96 -4.80 -10.68 -13.45
N VAL A 97 -5.17 -9.77 -14.35
CA VAL A 97 -5.93 -10.10 -15.57
C VAL A 97 -5.19 -11.13 -16.43
N GLU A 98 -3.88 -10.99 -16.58
CA GLU A 98 -3.08 -11.91 -17.41
C GLU A 98 -3.05 -13.32 -16.82
N LEU A 99 -3.00 -13.45 -15.50
CA LEU A 99 -3.06 -14.75 -14.83
C LEU A 99 -4.43 -15.42 -15.03
N TRP A 100 -5.53 -14.66 -14.92
CA TRP A 100 -6.88 -15.17 -15.19
C TRP A 100 -7.06 -15.59 -16.65
N LYS A 101 -6.48 -14.85 -17.60
CA LYS A 101 -6.47 -15.26 -19.04
C LYS A 101 -5.73 -16.58 -19.23
N ALA A 102 -4.57 -16.74 -18.61
CA ALA A 102 -3.80 -17.99 -18.66
C ALA A 102 -4.55 -19.16 -18.02
N TYR A 103 -5.19 -18.93 -16.85
CA TYR A 103 -6.01 -19.93 -16.18
C TYR A 103 -7.21 -20.37 -17.03
N THR A 104 -7.97 -19.42 -17.61
CA THR A 104 -9.12 -19.77 -18.46
C THR A 104 -8.69 -20.47 -19.75
N ALA A 105 -7.55 -20.12 -20.32
CA ALA A 105 -6.96 -20.84 -21.45
C ALA A 105 -6.57 -22.28 -21.08
N HIS A 106 -5.99 -22.49 -19.89
CA HIS A 106 -5.71 -23.83 -19.37
C HIS A 106 -6.98 -24.65 -19.19
N VAL A 107 -8.02 -24.10 -18.53
CA VAL A 107 -9.31 -24.78 -18.37
C VAL A 107 -9.93 -25.12 -19.72
N LYS A 108 -9.85 -24.22 -20.70
CA LYS A 108 -10.33 -24.48 -22.07
C LYS A 108 -9.63 -25.68 -22.72
N GLN A 109 -8.31 -25.81 -22.55
CA GLN A 109 -7.56 -26.96 -23.05
C GLN A 109 -7.91 -28.25 -22.29
N ALA A 110 -8.02 -28.18 -20.98
CA ALA A 110 -8.33 -29.31 -20.12
C ALA A 110 -9.75 -29.87 -20.34
N THR A 111 -10.70 -29.03 -20.75
CA THR A 111 -12.11 -29.40 -20.97
C THR A 111 -12.48 -29.67 -22.43
N VAL A 112 -11.49 -29.84 -23.32
CA VAL A 112 -11.76 -30.21 -24.71
C VAL A 112 -12.51 -31.55 -24.79
N GLY A 113 -13.72 -31.53 -25.35
CA GLY A 113 -14.57 -32.74 -25.46
C GLY A 113 -15.43 -33.04 -24.20
N GLN A 114 -15.37 -32.21 -23.16
CA GLN A 114 -16.20 -32.31 -21.95
C GLN A 114 -17.34 -31.28 -21.96
N SER A 115 -18.15 -31.28 -20.88
CA SER A 115 -19.22 -30.27 -20.69
C SER A 115 -18.64 -28.84 -20.70
N SER A 116 -19.36 -27.92 -21.31
CA SER A 116 -18.99 -26.48 -21.33
C SER A 116 -19.17 -25.79 -19.98
N ASP A 117 -19.74 -26.47 -18.98
CA ASP A 117 -20.08 -25.83 -17.68
C ASP A 117 -18.87 -25.46 -16.85
N ALA A 118 -17.83 -26.31 -16.84
CA ALA A 118 -16.59 -26.02 -16.13
C ALA A 118 -15.88 -24.77 -16.68
N LEU A 119 -15.84 -24.64 -18.00
CA LEU A 119 -15.23 -23.48 -18.66
C LEU A 119 -16.08 -22.20 -18.43
N ARG A 120 -17.42 -22.32 -18.48
CA ARG A 120 -18.34 -21.22 -18.15
C ARG A 120 -18.13 -20.74 -16.71
N ALA A 121 -18.02 -21.67 -15.77
CA ALA A 121 -17.75 -21.35 -14.36
C ALA A 121 -16.39 -20.65 -14.20
N ALA A 122 -15.36 -21.09 -14.92
CA ALA A 122 -14.05 -20.44 -14.91
C ALA A 122 -14.11 -19.00 -15.44
N TYR A 123 -14.83 -18.76 -16.57
CA TYR A 123 -15.02 -17.40 -17.08
C TYR A 123 -15.81 -16.52 -16.09
N LYS A 124 -16.90 -17.00 -15.53
CA LYS A 124 -17.68 -16.25 -14.51
C LYS A 124 -16.84 -15.93 -13.26
N LYS A 125 -16.03 -16.88 -12.80
CA LYS A 125 -15.10 -16.65 -11.68
C LYS A 125 -14.08 -15.58 -12.04
N ALA A 126 -13.50 -15.63 -13.23
CA ALA A 126 -12.51 -14.67 -13.69
C ALA A 126 -13.11 -13.26 -13.86
N THR A 127 -14.22 -13.12 -14.57
CA THR A 127 -14.89 -11.82 -14.79
C THR A 127 -15.43 -11.22 -13.50
N GLY A 128 -15.92 -12.04 -12.58
CA GLY A 128 -16.33 -11.57 -11.25
C GLY A 128 -15.19 -11.03 -10.39
N ARG A 129 -13.95 -11.48 -10.64
CA ARG A 129 -12.74 -11.01 -9.91
C ARG A 129 -12.08 -9.81 -10.59
N VAL A 130 -11.82 -9.90 -11.89
CA VAL A 130 -11.01 -8.91 -12.62
C VAL A 130 -11.80 -8.16 -13.69
N GLY A 131 -13.08 -8.44 -13.88
CA GLY A 131 -13.89 -7.85 -14.95
C GLY A 131 -14.04 -6.33 -14.89
N HIS A 132 -13.80 -5.72 -13.73
CA HIS A 132 -13.79 -4.26 -13.55
C HIS A 132 -12.45 -3.59 -13.97
N ASP A 133 -11.42 -4.36 -14.28
CA ASP A 133 -10.13 -3.83 -14.74
C ASP A 133 -10.21 -3.46 -16.22
N ALA A 134 -9.66 -2.31 -16.61
CA ALA A 134 -9.61 -1.87 -18.01
C ALA A 134 -8.86 -2.86 -18.92
N ALA A 135 -7.89 -3.62 -18.37
CA ALA A 135 -7.15 -4.64 -19.11
C ALA A 135 -7.94 -5.94 -19.35
N ALA A 136 -9.11 -6.11 -18.69
CA ALA A 136 -9.93 -7.31 -18.79
C ALA A 136 -10.75 -7.40 -20.10
N ALA A 137 -10.70 -6.40 -20.97
CA ALA A 137 -11.41 -6.38 -22.24
C ALA A 137 -11.28 -7.69 -23.04
N GLY A 138 -10.05 -8.18 -23.21
CA GLY A 138 -9.79 -9.41 -23.95
C GLY A 138 -10.34 -10.67 -23.27
N LEU A 139 -10.47 -10.69 -21.93
CA LEU A 139 -11.10 -11.78 -21.21
C LEU A 139 -12.62 -11.81 -21.47
N TRP A 140 -13.26 -10.64 -21.45
CA TRP A 140 -14.66 -10.49 -21.80
C TRP A 140 -14.95 -10.89 -23.24
N ASP A 141 -14.08 -10.50 -24.19
CA ASP A 141 -14.22 -10.87 -25.61
C ASP A 141 -14.22 -12.38 -25.78
N VAL A 142 -13.28 -13.09 -25.16
CA VAL A 142 -13.20 -14.56 -25.25
C VAL A 142 -14.39 -15.24 -24.56
N PHE A 143 -14.87 -14.70 -23.45
CA PHE A 143 -16.07 -15.21 -22.78
C PHE A 143 -17.31 -15.01 -23.64
N MET A 144 -17.45 -13.85 -24.28
CA MET A 144 -18.54 -13.56 -25.20
C MET A 144 -18.56 -14.47 -26.42
N GLU A 145 -17.38 -14.69 -27.03
CA GLU A 145 -17.24 -15.64 -28.15
C GLU A 145 -17.63 -17.06 -27.74
N PHE A 146 -17.24 -17.49 -26.55
CA PHE A 146 -17.62 -18.79 -26.00
C PHE A 146 -19.15 -18.94 -25.84
N GLU A 147 -19.81 -17.94 -25.26
CA GLU A 147 -21.29 -18.00 -25.10
C GLU A 147 -22.01 -17.86 -26.44
N ALA A 148 -21.49 -17.08 -27.38
CA ALA A 148 -22.06 -17.00 -28.73
C ALA A 148 -21.98 -18.35 -29.50
N ASP A 149 -20.96 -19.14 -29.21
CA ASP A 149 -20.70 -20.42 -29.89
C ASP A 149 -21.45 -21.60 -29.24
N ARG A 150 -21.55 -21.60 -27.90
CA ARG A 150 -22.02 -22.74 -27.11
C ARG A 150 -23.12 -22.43 -26.11
N GLY A 151 -23.49 -21.16 -25.96
CA GLY A 151 -24.53 -20.71 -25.05
C GLY A 151 -25.90 -20.62 -25.66
N THR A 152 -26.82 -20.07 -24.88
CA THR A 152 -28.17 -19.71 -25.29
C THR A 152 -28.25 -18.20 -25.56
N PRO A 153 -29.25 -17.69 -26.30
CA PRO A 153 -29.45 -16.26 -26.45
C PRO A 153 -29.52 -15.51 -25.12
N ALA A 154 -30.08 -16.14 -24.09
CA ALA A 154 -30.17 -15.61 -22.74
C ALA A 154 -28.77 -15.47 -22.10
N SER A 155 -27.90 -16.49 -22.22
CA SER A 155 -26.54 -16.40 -21.64
C SER A 155 -25.68 -15.35 -22.34
N VAL A 156 -25.84 -15.17 -23.64
CA VAL A 156 -25.21 -14.10 -24.41
C VAL A 156 -25.68 -12.73 -23.93
N CYS A 157 -26.98 -12.57 -23.69
CA CYS A 157 -27.58 -11.33 -23.18
C CYS A 157 -27.05 -11.01 -21.78
N ASP A 158 -26.97 -11.99 -20.88
CA ASP A 158 -26.41 -11.84 -19.54
C ASP A 158 -24.98 -11.31 -19.59
N VAL A 159 -24.09 -11.94 -20.39
CA VAL A 159 -22.69 -11.51 -20.53
C VAL A 159 -22.59 -10.10 -21.14
N PHE A 160 -23.40 -9.75 -22.12
CA PHE A 160 -23.44 -8.39 -22.66
C PHE A 160 -23.84 -7.36 -21.60
N THR A 161 -24.83 -7.69 -20.79
CA THR A 161 -25.32 -6.80 -19.73
C THR A 161 -24.24 -6.58 -18.66
N GLU A 162 -23.56 -7.65 -18.24
CA GLU A 162 -22.43 -7.58 -17.31
C GLU A 162 -21.28 -6.74 -17.89
N MET A 163 -20.89 -6.98 -19.16
CA MET A 163 -19.83 -6.19 -19.83
C MET A 163 -20.15 -4.70 -19.90
N LEU A 164 -21.42 -4.34 -20.19
CA LEU A 164 -21.85 -2.95 -20.19
C LEU A 164 -21.78 -2.34 -18.78
N GLY A 165 -22.10 -3.12 -17.74
CA GLY A 165 -22.05 -2.68 -16.35
C GLY A 165 -20.64 -2.35 -15.85
N VAL A 166 -19.60 -2.96 -16.43
CA VAL A 166 -18.20 -2.79 -15.96
C VAL A 166 -17.33 -1.91 -16.85
N ASP A 167 -17.77 -1.59 -18.07
CA ASP A 167 -17.02 -0.79 -19.08
C ASP A 167 -15.55 -1.23 -19.28
N ALA A 168 -15.32 -2.53 -19.21
CA ALA A 168 -13.96 -3.07 -19.30
C ALA A 168 -13.37 -2.95 -20.72
N SER A 169 -14.21 -3.01 -21.77
CA SER A 169 -13.76 -3.25 -23.14
C SER A 169 -13.44 -2.00 -23.95
N GLY A 170 -13.90 -0.82 -23.53
CA GLY A 170 -13.84 0.37 -24.39
C GLY A 170 -14.64 0.26 -25.70
N ARG A 171 -15.36 -0.85 -25.91
CA ARG A 171 -16.18 -1.16 -27.09
C ARG A 171 -17.68 -1.01 -26.78
N THR A 172 -18.00 -0.17 -25.82
CA THR A 172 -19.35 0.01 -25.26
C THR A 172 -20.40 0.28 -26.32
N ASP A 173 -20.09 1.09 -27.35
CA ASP A 173 -21.04 1.39 -28.43
C ASP A 173 -21.26 0.20 -29.39
N GLU A 174 -20.24 -0.62 -29.61
CA GLU A 174 -20.34 -1.85 -30.40
C GLU A 174 -21.20 -2.88 -29.64
N LEU A 175 -20.88 -3.10 -28.37
CA LEU A 175 -21.62 -4.02 -27.50
C LEU A 175 -23.09 -3.61 -27.38
N TRP A 176 -23.35 -2.32 -27.24
CA TRP A 176 -24.70 -1.77 -27.20
C TRP A 176 -25.48 -2.04 -28.50
N ARG A 177 -24.84 -1.86 -29.65
CA ARG A 177 -25.46 -2.18 -30.96
C ARG A 177 -25.78 -3.68 -31.09
N ARG A 178 -24.88 -4.56 -30.62
CA ARG A 178 -25.09 -6.01 -30.63
C ARG A 178 -26.23 -6.42 -29.69
N LEU A 179 -26.30 -5.86 -28.48
CA LEU A 179 -27.42 -6.12 -27.55
C LEU A 179 -28.78 -5.69 -28.15
N LYS A 180 -28.82 -4.51 -28.75
CA LYS A 180 -30.04 -4.05 -29.47
C LYS A 180 -30.39 -4.94 -30.67
N HIS A 181 -29.42 -5.52 -31.34
CA HIS A 181 -29.69 -6.47 -32.43
C HIS A 181 -30.25 -7.78 -31.88
N LEU A 182 -29.69 -8.33 -30.82
CA LEU A 182 -30.20 -9.51 -30.14
C LEU A 182 -31.65 -9.31 -29.66
N SER A 183 -31.95 -8.17 -29.03
CA SER A 183 -33.31 -7.87 -28.53
C SER A 183 -34.35 -7.74 -29.63
N LYS A 184 -33.95 -7.54 -30.90
CA LYS A 184 -34.85 -7.53 -32.07
C LYS A 184 -34.94 -8.88 -32.76
N SER A 185 -33.96 -9.76 -32.59
CA SER A 185 -33.83 -11.02 -33.31
C SER A 185 -34.50 -12.18 -32.58
N TYR A 186 -34.68 -12.08 -31.26
CA TYR A 186 -35.24 -13.12 -30.41
C TYR A 186 -36.43 -12.58 -29.62
N GLN A 187 -37.34 -13.47 -29.21
CA GLN A 187 -38.44 -13.10 -28.32
C GLN A 187 -37.91 -12.89 -26.89
N THR A 188 -38.54 -11.99 -26.15
CA THR A 188 -38.10 -11.63 -24.79
C THR A 188 -37.90 -12.82 -23.85
N PRO A 189 -38.76 -13.84 -23.82
CA PRO A 189 -38.56 -15.03 -22.99
C PRO A 189 -37.30 -15.82 -23.31
N GLU A 190 -36.79 -15.76 -24.55
CA GLU A 190 -35.56 -16.43 -24.98
C GLU A 190 -34.30 -15.69 -24.59
N LEU A 191 -34.42 -14.38 -24.32
CA LEU A 191 -33.31 -13.48 -23.97
C LEU A 191 -33.09 -13.37 -22.47
N VAL A 192 -34.03 -13.85 -21.64
CA VAL A 192 -33.97 -13.71 -20.18
C VAL A 192 -33.69 -15.06 -19.55
N SER A 193 -32.53 -15.21 -18.90
CA SER A 193 -32.22 -16.41 -18.13
C SER A 193 -33.09 -16.52 -16.88
N GLU A 194 -33.24 -17.75 -16.32
CA GLU A 194 -33.98 -17.94 -15.06
C GLU A 194 -33.48 -17.05 -13.93
N ALA A 195 -32.16 -16.88 -13.83
CA ALA A 195 -31.53 -16.01 -12.82
C ALA A 195 -31.88 -14.54 -13.04
N ALA A 196 -31.81 -14.06 -14.29
CA ALA A 196 -32.17 -12.69 -14.63
C ALA A 196 -33.69 -12.45 -14.44
N ARG A 197 -34.55 -13.44 -14.74
CA ARG A 197 -35.97 -13.37 -14.46
C ARG A 197 -36.26 -13.22 -12.97
N ALA A 198 -35.65 -14.03 -12.13
CA ALA A 198 -35.80 -13.94 -10.68
C ALA A 198 -35.37 -12.56 -10.14
N GLU A 199 -34.27 -12.00 -10.66
CA GLU A 199 -33.82 -10.68 -10.28
C GLU A 199 -34.77 -9.57 -10.73
N LEU A 200 -35.33 -9.66 -11.95
CA LEU A 200 -36.32 -8.73 -12.47
C LEU A 200 -37.63 -8.81 -11.66
N GLU A 201 -38.05 -10.00 -11.23
CA GLU A 201 -39.20 -10.19 -10.35
C GLU A 201 -39.01 -9.51 -8.99
N ILE A 202 -37.83 -9.67 -8.38
CA ILE A 202 -37.49 -9.00 -7.11
C ILE A 202 -37.49 -7.48 -7.28
N ARG A 203 -36.96 -6.96 -8.37
CA ARG A 203 -36.94 -5.51 -8.66
C ARG A 203 -38.35 -4.98 -8.89
N TRP A 204 -39.22 -5.77 -9.56
CA TRP A 204 -40.63 -5.45 -9.79
C TRP A 204 -41.39 -5.35 -8.48
N ASP A 205 -41.29 -6.37 -7.62
CA ASP A 205 -41.95 -6.39 -6.31
C ASP A 205 -41.52 -5.20 -5.41
N LYS A 206 -40.25 -4.81 -5.47
CA LYS A 206 -39.76 -3.63 -4.73
C LYS A 206 -40.35 -2.32 -5.25
N ARG A 207 -40.56 -2.20 -6.57
CA ARG A 207 -41.17 -1.01 -7.20
C ARG A 207 -42.65 -0.95 -6.92
N GLU A 208 -43.40 -2.05 -7.11
CA GLU A 208 -44.84 -2.09 -6.79
C GLU A 208 -45.12 -1.78 -5.31
N LYS A 209 -44.27 -2.25 -4.38
CA LYS A 209 -44.36 -1.90 -2.96
C LYS A 209 -44.06 -0.42 -2.67
N LYS A 210 -43.21 0.21 -3.46
CA LYS A 210 -42.93 1.64 -3.35
C LYS A 210 -44.08 2.46 -3.92
N ASP A 211 -44.57 2.10 -5.07
CA ASP A 211 -45.71 2.80 -5.73
C ASP A 211 -47.01 2.56 -4.97
N ALA A 212 -47.22 1.38 -4.37
CA ALA A 212 -48.37 1.08 -3.51
C ALA A 212 -48.35 1.85 -2.17
N ASN A 213 -47.18 2.23 -1.67
CA ASN A 213 -47.07 3.12 -0.50
C ASN A 213 -47.44 4.58 -0.81
N GLU A 214 -47.43 4.97 -2.10
CA GLU A 214 -47.84 6.29 -2.55
C GLU A 214 -49.33 6.36 -2.96
N GLN A 215 -49.97 5.20 -3.19
CA GLN A 215 -51.40 5.11 -3.52
C GLN A 215 -52.03 3.91 -2.81
N LEU A 216 -52.49 4.12 -1.56
CA LEU A 216 -53.35 3.18 -0.86
C LEU A 216 -54.78 3.31 -1.37
N ASP A 217 -55.15 2.49 -2.35
CA ASP A 217 -56.54 2.10 -2.55
C ASP A 217 -56.63 0.60 -2.85
N ALA A 218 -57.38 -0.05 -1.99
CA ALA A 218 -57.63 -1.47 -1.98
C ALA A 218 -58.36 -1.91 -3.25
N LEU A 219 -57.76 -2.78 -4.04
CA LEU A 219 -58.41 -3.76 -4.90
C LEU A 219 -57.40 -4.48 -5.79
N ASP A 220 -56.82 -5.56 -5.32
CA ASP A 220 -56.64 -6.78 -6.10
C ASP A 220 -55.92 -7.87 -5.30
N GLN A 221 -56.70 -8.67 -4.58
CA GLN A 221 -56.19 -9.89 -3.92
C GLN A 221 -55.97 -11.07 -4.90
N ASN A 222 -56.03 -10.85 -6.22
CA ASN A 222 -55.94 -11.90 -7.25
C ASN A 222 -54.76 -11.79 -8.20
N ARG A 223 -53.66 -11.15 -7.79
CA ARG A 223 -52.42 -11.08 -8.58
C ARG A 223 -51.33 -12.00 -8.06
N VAL A 224 -51.61 -13.29 -7.99
CA VAL A 224 -50.60 -14.34 -7.86
C VAL A 224 -50.59 -15.16 -9.14
N ALA A 225 -50.02 -14.62 -10.18
CA ALA A 225 -49.58 -15.40 -11.33
C ALA A 225 -48.36 -14.69 -11.91
N GLY A 226 -47.27 -15.41 -12.08
CA GLY A 226 -45.97 -14.93 -12.51
C GLY A 226 -46.01 -13.89 -13.63
N MET A 227 -44.94 -13.13 -13.74
CA MET A 227 -44.76 -12.02 -14.68
C MET A 227 -45.22 -12.45 -16.09
N ASN A 228 -46.28 -11.85 -16.61
CA ASN A 228 -46.78 -12.16 -17.95
C ASN A 228 -45.77 -11.63 -19.00
N GLU A 229 -45.87 -12.12 -20.24
CA GLU A 229 -44.95 -11.80 -21.33
C GLU A 229 -44.85 -10.28 -21.62
N LEU A 230 -45.97 -9.55 -21.53
CA LEU A 230 -46.02 -8.10 -21.69
C LEU A 230 -45.24 -7.36 -20.57
N THR A 231 -45.33 -7.85 -19.35
CA THR A 231 -44.60 -7.29 -18.21
C THR A 231 -43.09 -7.55 -18.35
N LEU A 232 -42.73 -8.77 -18.79
CA LEU A 232 -41.35 -9.13 -19.07
C LEU A 232 -40.74 -8.26 -20.20
N GLN A 233 -41.51 -8.02 -21.27
CA GLN A 233 -41.10 -7.15 -22.37
C GLN A 233 -40.85 -5.70 -21.88
N ARG A 234 -41.74 -5.15 -21.07
CA ARG A 234 -41.57 -3.81 -20.48
C ARG A 234 -40.35 -3.73 -19.56
N GLN A 235 -40.10 -4.79 -18.78
CA GLN A 235 -38.90 -4.86 -17.92
C GLN A 235 -37.61 -4.90 -18.75
N MET A 236 -37.59 -5.64 -19.86
CA MET A 236 -36.45 -5.68 -20.77
C MET A 236 -36.22 -4.31 -21.43
N GLU A 237 -37.26 -3.63 -21.89
CA GLU A 237 -37.16 -2.27 -22.43
C GLU A 237 -36.58 -1.28 -21.40
N GLN A 238 -37.02 -1.42 -20.15
CA GLN A 238 -36.52 -0.59 -19.04
C GLN A 238 -35.06 -0.92 -18.71
N LEU A 239 -34.66 -2.20 -18.68
CA LEU A 239 -33.26 -2.62 -18.51
C LEU A 239 -32.38 -2.05 -19.63
N LEU A 240 -32.85 -2.09 -20.88
CA LEU A 240 -32.12 -1.49 -22.00
C LEU A 240 -31.93 0.02 -21.85
N LEU A 241 -32.93 0.74 -21.33
CA LEU A 241 -32.81 2.19 -21.03
C LEU A 241 -31.82 2.46 -19.88
N GLU A 242 -31.84 1.64 -18.85
CA GLU A 242 -30.87 1.71 -17.73
C GLU A 242 -29.44 1.45 -18.21
N CYS A 243 -29.26 0.43 -19.05
CA CYS A 243 -27.96 0.14 -19.69
C CYS A 243 -27.48 1.31 -20.58
N GLU A 244 -28.37 2.01 -21.29
CA GLU A 244 -27.99 3.17 -22.11
C GLU A 244 -27.56 4.36 -21.26
N ARG A 245 -28.21 4.60 -20.14
CA ARG A 245 -27.80 5.64 -19.17
C ARG A 245 -26.45 5.31 -18.53
N ALA A 246 -26.31 4.07 -18.06
CA ALA A 246 -25.07 3.58 -17.49
C ALA A 246 -23.90 3.69 -18.49
N LYS A 247 -24.14 3.31 -19.76
CA LYS A 247 -23.16 3.44 -20.85
C LYS A 247 -22.60 4.85 -20.97
N ASN A 248 -23.44 5.87 -20.94
CA ASN A 248 -23.00 7.25 -21.11
C ASN A 248 -22.14 7.73 -19.93
N ALA A 249 -22.51 7.37 -18.70
CA ALA A 249 -21.71 7.66 -17.51
C ALA A 249 -20.36 6.93 -17.55
N LEU A 250 -20.32 5.68 -18.02
CA LEU A 250 -19.09 4.89 -18.13
C LEU A 250 -18.12 5.46 -19.17
N VAL A 251 -18.61 5.96 -20.31
CA VAL A 251 -17.79 6.60 -21.34
C VAL A 251 -17.07 7.84 -20.77
N GLN A 252 -17.75 8.66 -19.98
CA GLN A 252 -17.13 9.82 -19.33
C GLN A 252 -16.05 9.40 -18.34
N ASN A 253 -16.34 8.46 -17.46
CA ASN A 253 -15.39 7.93 -16.50
C ASN A 253 -14.14 7.34 -17.18
N ARG A 254 -14.31 6.68 -18.35
CA ARG A 254 -13.19 6.14 -19.13
C ARG A 254 -12.31 7.24 -19.72
N LEU A 255 -12.90 8.27 -20.30
CA LEU A 255 -12.14 9.42 -20.84
C LEU A 255 -11.28 10.08 -19.76
N GLU A 256 -11.81 10.21 -18.54
CA GLU A 256 -11.08 10.75 -17.40
C GLU A 256 -9.93 9.84 -16.95
N ARG A 257 -10.07 8.51 -17.09
CA ARG A 257 -9.00 7.54 -16.73
C ARG A 257 -7.95 7.39 -17.81
N GLN A 258 -8.27 7.67 -19.06
CA GLN A 258 -7.41 7.38 -20.21
C GLN A 258 -6.01 8.00 -20.07
N HIS A 259 -5.91 9.17 -19.51
CA HIS A 259 -4.64 9.86 -19.28
C HIS A 259 -3.78 9.11 -18.25
N TYR A 260 -4.38 8.62 -17.15
CA TYR A 260 -3.65 7.84 -16.14
C TYR A 260 -3.23 6.47 -16.67
N GLU A 261 -4.10 5.80 -17.42
CA GLU A 261 -3.81 4.50 -18.05
C GLU A 261 -2.64 4.62 -19.04
N ALA A 262 -2.59 5.68 -19.84
CA ALA A 262 -1.47 5.96 -20.74
C ALA A 262 -0.14 6.21 -19.98
N GLY A 263 -0.22 6.67 -18.73
CA GLY A 263 0.94 6.87 -17.85
C GLY A 263 1.50 5.57 -17.25
N VAL A 264 0.76 4.47 -17.26
CA VAL A 264 1.20 3.18 -16.74
C VAL A 264 2.05 2.45 -17.78
N ARG A 265 3.38 2.64 -17.71
CA ARG A 265 4.32 1.97 -18.63
C ARG A 265 4.77 0.60 -18.14
N ARG A 266 4.93 0.44 -16.80
CA ARG A 266 5.29 -0.83 -16.17
C ARG A 266 4.13 -1.29 -15.28
N TRP A 267 3.49 -2.37 -15.67
CA TRP A 267 2.34 -2.98 -15.03
C TRP A 267 2.66 -4.33 -14.36
N TYR A 268 3.93 -4.79 -14.47
CA TYR A 268 4.43 -6.04 -13.90
C TYR A 268 5.41 -5.76 -12.75
N PHE A 269 5.58 -6.73 -11.86
CA PHE A 269 6.54 -6.65 -10.76
C PHE A 269 7.98 -6.72 -11.27
N HIS A 270 8.84 -5.86 -10.74
CA HIS A 270 10.28 -5.93 -10.92
C HIS A 270 10.98 -5.20 -9.77
N VAL A 271 12.14 -5.72 -9.34
CA VAL A 271 12.93 -5.15 -8.22
C VAL A 271 13.58 -3.78 -8.53
N LYS A 272 13.80 -3.47 -9.83
CA LYS A 272 14.31 -2.13 -10.20
C LYS A 272 13.31 -1.05 -9.83
N PRO A 273 13.77 0.10 -9.32
CA PRO A 273 12.87 1.19 -8.96
C PRO A 273 12.05 1.69 -10.17
N LEU A 274 10.88 2.23 -9.89
CA LEU A 274 10.06 2.98 -10.83
C LEU A 274 10.58 4.42 -10.94
N ASP A 275 10.40 5.03 -12.11
CA ASP A 275 10.64 6.46 -12.25
C ASP A 275 9.58 7.28 -11.50
N GLU A 276 9.95 8.50 -11.06
CA GLU A 276 9.08 9.35 -10.26
C GLU A 276 7.81 9.77 -11.02
N ALA A 277 7.87 9.84 -12.35
CA ALA A 277 6.70 10.15 -13.16
C ALA A 277 5.64 9.05 -13.07
N GLN A 278 6.03 7.77 -13.08
CA GLN A 278 5.11 6.65 -12.88
C GLN A 278 4.58 6.59 -11.44
N LEU A 279 5.43 6.85 -10.42
CA LEU A 279 4.98 6.91 -9.03
C LEU A 279 3.94 8.03 -8.83
N ARG A 280 4.19 9.20 -9.40
CA ARG A 280 3.24 10.32 -9.37
C ARG A 280 1.94 9.96 -10.06
N ASN A 281 2.00 9.35 -11.25
CA ASN A 281 0.82 8.88 -11.98
C ASN A 281 -0.03 7.92 -11.15
N TRP A 282 0.58 6.97 -10.44
CA TRP A 282 -0.14 6.06 -9.55
C TRP A 282 -0.78 6.78 -8.35
N ARG A 283 -0.06 7.75 -7.73
CA ARG A 283 -0.61 8.55 -6.61
C ARG A 283 -1.85 9.35 -7.05
N GLU A 284 -1.77 10.00 -8.21
CA GLU A 284 -2.86 10.80 -8.78
C GLU A 284 -4.03 9.93 -9.22
N TYR A 285 -3.76 8.79 -9.87
CA TYR A 285 -4.79 7.87 -10.31
C TYR A 285 -5.58 7.27 -9.12
N LEU A 286 -4.88 6.84 -8.07
CA LEU A 286 -5.53 6.39 -6.84
C LEU A 286 -6.38 7.50 -6.21
N THR A 287 -5.85 8.72 -6.12
CA THR A 287 -6.59 9.88 -5.57
C THR A 287 -7.87 10.14 -6.35
N ARG A 288 -7.79 10.14 -7.67
CA ARG A 288 -8.97 10.33 -8.54
C ARG A 288 -10.01 9.25 -8.27
N GLU A 289 -9.60 7.99 -8.20
CA GLU A 289 -10.54 6.88 -8.05
C GLU A 289 -11.15 6.81 -6.65
N GLU A 290 -10.39 7.13 -5.61
CA GLU A 290 -10.89 7.23 -4.23
C GLU A 290 -11.93 8.34 -4.06
N THR A 291 -11.79 9.45 -4.80
CA THR A 291 -12.68 10.62 -4.72
C THR A 291 -13.82 10.57 -5.73
N ALA A 292 -13.80 9.62 -6.67
CA ALA A 292 -14.84 9.48 -7.68
C ALA A 292 -16.18 9.11 -7.05
N THR A 293 -17.24 9.74 -7.54
CA THR A 293 -18.60 9.45 -7.08
C THR A 293 -19.24 8.40 -8.00
N TYR A 294 -19.69 7.29 -7.42
CA TYR A 294 -20.42 6.23 -8.10
C TYR A 294 -21.81 6.11 -7.49
N GLU A 295 -22.81 5.79 -8.31
CA GLU A 295 -24.18 5.57 -7.84
C GLU A 295 -24.25 4.36 -6.90
N ASP A 296 -23.48 3.29 -7.23
CA ASP A 296 -23.39 2.07 -6.42
C ASP A 296 -22.06 2.07 -5.63
N LYS A 297 -22.20 2.09 -4.32
CA LYS A 297 -21.06 2.05 -3.38
C LYS A 297 -20.26 0.75 -3.47
N GLU A 298 -20.91 -0.40 -3.73
CA GLU A 298 -20.22 -1.68 -3.85
C GLU A 298 -19.35 -1.72 -5.12
N VAL A 299 -19.86 -1.18 -6.23
CA VAL A 299 -19.09 -1.04 -7.47
C VAL A 299 -17.88 -0.12 -7.27
N HIS A 300 -18.05 0.99 -6.55
CA HIS A 300 -16.95 1.88 -6.20
C HIS A 300 -15.87 1.14 -5.42
N VAL A 301 -16.24 0.45 -4.34
CA VAL A 301 -15.30 -0.31 -3.50
C VAL A 301 -14.55 -1.36 -4.33
N LYS A 302 -15.23 -2.11 -5.20
CA LYS A 302 -14.60 -3.10 -6.08
C LYS A 302 -13.58 -2.47 -7.03
N LYS A 303 -13.91 -1.32 -7.64
CA LYS A 303 -13.02 -0.60 -8.58
C LYS A 303 -11.77 -0.04 -7.90
N VAL A 304 -11.93 0.64 -6.78
CA VAL A 304 -10.80 1.20 -6.01
C VAL A 304 -9.89 0.08 -5.50
N ARG A 305 -10.48 -1.00 -4.97
CA ARG A 305 -9.73 -2.18 -4.53
C ARG A 305 -8.94 -2.81 -5.67
N ALA A 306 -9.56 -3.00 -6.84
CA ALA A 306 -8.89 -3.53 -8.03
C ALA A 306 -7.71 -2.63 -8.46
N LEU A 307 -7.90 -1.31 -8.41
CA LEU A 307 -6.84 -0.36 -8.76
C LEU A 307 -5.67 -0.41 -7.77
N PHE A 308 -5.93 -0.50 -6.45
CA PHE A 308 -4.88 -0.68 -5.45
C PHE A 308 -4.07 -1.95 -5.68
N GLU A 309 -4.74 -3.08 -5.86
CA GLU A 309 -4.05 -4.37 -6.10
C GLU A 309 -3.24 -4.33 -7.41
N ARG A 310 -3.76 -3.69 -8.44
CA ARG A 310 -3.04 -3.47 -9.70
C ARG A 310 -1.81 -2.57 -9.50
N CYS A 311 -1.96 -1.48 -8.73
CA CYS A 311 -0.86 -0.59 -8.37
C CYS A 311 0.22 -1.33 -7.57
N LEU A 312 -0.16 -2.20 -6.63
CA LEU A 312 0.77 -2.95 -5.80
C LEU A 312 1.62 -3.96 -6.58
N VAL A 313 1.26 -4.35 -7.80
CA VAL A 313 2.13 -5.22 -8.60
C VAL A 313 3.45 -4.52 -8.94
N PRO A 314 3.50 -3.39 -9.65
CA PRO A 314 4.75 -2.67 -9.91
C PRO A 314 5.30 -1.91 -8.68
N CYS A 315 4.45 -1.57 -7.72
CA CYS A 315 4.79 -0.74 -6.55
C CYS A 315 4.93 -1.55 -5.25
N ALA A 316 5.09 -2.88 -5.30
CA ALA A 316 5.13 -3.74 -4.12
C ALA A 316 6.23 -3.36 -3.10
N LEU A 317 7.34 -2.76 -3.55
CA LEU A 317 8.46 -2.37 -2.70
C LEU A 317 8.35 -0.93 -2.14
N TYR A 318 7.24 -0.24 -2.39
CA TYR A 318 6.99 1.12 -1.92
C TYR A 318 5.95 1.12 -0.80
N ALA A 319 6.40 1.42 0.41
CA ALA A 319 5.56 1.38 1.62
C ALA A 319 4.34 2.30 1.54
N GLU A 320 4.46 3.47 0.90
CA GLU A 320 3.39 4.47 0.78
C GLU A 320 2.08 3.90 0.22
N PHE A 321 2.16 3.02 -0.80
CA PHE A 321 0.95 2.45 -1.43
C PHE A 321 0.29 1.40 -0.54
N TRP A 322 1.08 0.61 0.20
CA TRP A 322 0.56 -0.33 1.18
C TRP A 322 -0.13 0.35 2.35
N LEU A 323 0.50 1.38 2.90
CA LEU A 323 -0.04 2.17 4.01
C LEU A 323 -1.33 2.89 3.60
N ARG A 324 -1.34 3.48 2.40
CA ARG A 324 -2.52 4.13 1.83
C ARG A 324 -3.66 3.12 1.64
N TYR A 325 -3.36 1.95 1.08
CA TYR A 325 -4.35 0.91 0.86
C TYR A 325 -4.93 0.37 2.18
N ALA A 326 -4.09 0.08 3.17
CA ALA A 326 -4.55 -0.35 4.48
C ALA A 326 -5.43 0.71 5.15
N SER A 327 -5.04 1.98 5.09
CA SER A 327 -5.83 3.11 5.59
C SER A 327 -7.18 3.22 4.88
N TRP A 328 -7.20 3.11 3.55
CA TRP A 328 -8.43 3.14 2.77
C TRP A 328 -9.34 1.95 3.10
N CYS A 329 -8.80 0.74 3.24
CA CYS A 329 -9.57 -0.43 3.67
C CYS A 329 -10.19 -0.22 5.05
N HIS A 330 -9.43 0.35 6.00
CA HIS A 330 -9.90 0.60 7.37
C HIS A 330 -11.08 1.57 7.41
N THR A 331 -11.05 2.61 6.58
CA THR A 331 -12.10 3.65 6.56
C THR A 331 -13.31 3.28 5.71
N THR A 332 -13.13 2.48 4.65
CA THR A 332 -14.16 2.27 3.63
C THR A 332 -14.77 0.87 3.67
N ILE A 333 -14.00 -0.14 4.06
CA ILE A 333 -14.44 -1.55 4.11
C ILE A 333 -14.60 -1.96 5.58
N ASP A 334 -13.53 -2.46 6.19
CA ASP A 334 -13.48 -2.87 7.60
C ASP A 334 -12.03 -3.02 8.10
N ALA A 335 -11.87 -3.18 9.41
CA ALA A 335 -10.59 -3.40 10.05
C ALA A 335 -9.93 -4.73 9.64
N THR A 336 -10.70 -5.75 9.30
CA THR A 336 -10.20 -7.08 8.89
C THR A 336 -9.49 -7.00 7.54
N ALA A 337 -10.09 -6.30 6.57
CA ALA A 337 -9.49 -6.06 5.27
C ALA A 337 -8.18 -5.23 5.40
N ALA A 338 -8.20 -4.19 6.23
CA ALA A 338 -7.01 -3.39 6.50
C ALA A 338 -5.88 -4.23 7.11
N LEU A 339 -6.21 -5.07 8.08
CA LEU A 339 -5.26 -5.95 8.75
C LEU A 339 -4.66 -6.98 7.78
N ALA A 340 -5.47 -7.55 6.88
CA ALA A 340 -4.99 -8.47 5.85
C ALA A 340 -3.97 -7.81 4.91
N VAL A 341 -4.24 -6.56 4.46
CA VAL A 341 -3.33 -5.78 3.62
C VAL A 341 -2.02 -5.46 4.36
N ALA A 342 -2.12 -4.96 5.60
CA ALA A 342 -0.95 -4.61 6.41
C ALA A 342 -0.09 -5.85 6.75
N THR A 343 -0.73 -6.99 7.05
CA THR A 343 -0.03 -8.26 7.30
C THR A 343 0.72 -8.71 6.05
N ARG A 344 0.09 -8.70 4.87
CA ARG A 344 0.74 -9.05 3.60
C ARG A 344 1.94 -8.15 3.30
N ALA A 345 1.81 -6.84 3.54
CA ALA A 345 2.92 -5.89 3.39
C ALA A 345 4.08 -6.22 4.33
N ALA A 346 3.80 -6.44 5.61
CA ALA A 346 4.80 -6.64 6.66
C ALA A 346 5.48 -8.02 6.61
N THR A 347 4.79 -9.06 6.14
CA THR A 347 5.35 -10.42 6.14
C THR A 347 6.04 -10.79 4.84
N VAL A 348 5.54 -10.30 3.69
CA VAL A 348 6.00 -10.75 2.38
C VAL A 348 6.90 -9.72 1.70
N PHE A 349 6.46 -8.45 1.61
CA PHE A 349 7.11 -7.47 0.73
C PHE A 349 8.09 -6.54 1.46
N LEU A 350 7.74 -6.09 2.66
CA LEU A 350 8.45 -5.05 3.40
C LEU A 350 8.69 -5.44 4.89
N PRO A 351 9.23 -6.65 5.17
CA PRO A 351 9.31 -7.18 6.54
C PRO A 351 10.23 -6.39 7.48
N ARG A 352 11.08 -5.52 6.94
CA ARG A 352 12.04 -4.70 7.73
C ARG A 352 11.69 -3.21 7.73
N ARG A 353 10.54 -2.84 7.18
CA ARG A 353 10.13 -1.44 7.10
C ARG A 353 9.41 -1.01 8.39
N PRO A 354 9.98 -0.08 9.17
CA PRO A 354 9.42 0.30 10.47
C PRO A 354 8.05 0.96 10.36
N ASP A 355 7.80 1.75 9.32
CA ASP A 355 6.53 2.40 9.03
C ASP A 355 5.40 1.37 8.76
N VAL A 356 5.69 0.32 7.99
CA VAL A 356 4.75 -0.77 7.70
C VAL A 356 4.45 -1.60 8.95
N LEU A 357 5.50 -1.97 9.71
CA LEU A 357 5.36 -2.72 10.96
C LEU A 357 4.58 -1.92 12.02
N ALA A 358 4.84 -0.62 12.12
CA ALA A 358 4.11 0.26 13.04
C ALA A 358 2.63 0.39 12.66
N SER A 359 2.32 0.47 11.37
CA SER A 359 0.93 0.46 10.87
C SER A 359 0.22 -0.85 11.20
N LEU A 360 0.89 -2.00 10.96
CA LEU A 360 0.36 -3.32 11.33
C LEU A 360 0.09 -3.39 12.83
N ALA A 361 1.06 -2.96 13.67
CA ALA A 361 0.93 -2.96 15.12
C ALA A 361 -0.27 -2.12 15.59
N SER A 362 -0.46 -0.93 15.01
CA SER A 362 -1.60 -0.06 15.34
C SER A 362 -2.95 -0.69 14.96
N LEU A 363 -3.02 -1.37 13.81
CA LEU A 363 -4.24 -2.08 13.39
C LEU A 363 -4.52 -3.30 14.29
N LEU A 364 -3.49 -4.06 14.70
CA LEU A 364 -3.63 -5.16 15.65
C LEU A 364 -4.12 -4.68 17.01
N GLU A 365 -3.58 -3.55 17.49
CA GLU A 365 -4.01 -2.92 18.73
C GLU A 365 -5.48 -2.49 18.64
N SER A 366 -5.90 -1.83 17.58
CA SER A 366 -7.29 -1.42 17.36
C SER A 366 -8.26 -2.61 17.25
N ALA A 367 -7.78 -3.76 16.77
CA ALA A 367 -8.53 -5.01 16.72
C ALA A 367 -8.54 -5.79 18.06
N GLY A 368 -7.92 -5.26 19.12
CA GLY A 368 -7.83 -5.91 20.44
C GLY A 368 -6.83 -7.08 20.51
N ARG A 369 -6.02 -7.31 19.46
CA ARG A 369 -5.00 -8.36 19.41
C ARG A 369 -3.71 -7.89 20.07
N LEU A 370 -3.76 -7.62 21.38
CA LEU A 370 -2.71 -6.91 22.11
C LEU A 370 -1.35 -7.65 22.13
N ASN A 371 -1.35 -8.98 22.19
CA ASN A 371 -0.09 -9.74 22.17
C ASN A 371 0.61 -9.66 20.81
N ASP A 372 -0.16 -9.74 19.73
CA ASP A 372 0.38 -9.61 18.37
C ASP A 372 0.83 -8.18 18.09
N ALA A 373 0.08 -7.19 18.59
CA ALA A 373 0.45 -5.78 18.52
C ALA A 373 1.78 -5.51 19.23
N ARG A 374 1.97 -6.05 20.45
CA ARG A 374 3.22 -5.96 21.20
C ARG A 374 4.38 -6.52 20.41
N ALA A 375 4.24 -7.75 19.90
CA ALA A 375 5.26 -8.38 19.08
C ALA A 375 5.61 -7.57 17.83
N ALA A 376 4.61 -6.96 17.18
CA ALA A 376 4.84 -6.12 16.01
C ALA A 376 5.56 -4.80 16.36
N TYR A 377 5.22 -4.13 17.48
CA TYR A 377 5.94 -2.95 17.95
C TYR A 377 7.39 -3.28 18.36
N GLU A 378 7.61 -4.42 19.04
CA GLU A 378 8.95 -4.89 19.37
C GLU A 378 9.77 -5.22 18.13
N ALA A 379 9.15 -5.76 17.09
CA ALA A 379 9.80 -6.03 15.80
C ALA A 379 10.28 -4.73 15.11
N VAL A 380 9.57 -3.60 15.28
CA VAL A 380 10.03 -2.29 14.81
C VAL A 380 11.35 -1.91 15.47
N ALA A 381 11.44 -2.09 16.79
CA ALA A 381 12.66 -1.76 17.56
C ALA A 381 13.80 -2.73 17.23
N ALA A 382 13.51 -4.04 17.13
CA ALA A 382 14.51 -5.07 16.85
C ALA A 382 15.02 -5.04 15.41
N GLY A 383 14.18 -4.68 14.44
CA GLY A 383 14.54 -4.58 13.02
C GLY A 383 15.35 -3.34 12.65
N ALA A 384 15.43 -2.36 13.53
CA ALA A 384 16.20 -1.16 13.32
C ALA A 384 17.72 -1.42 13.48
N ILE A 385 18.50 -0.96 12.52
CA ILE A 385 19.98 -1.05 12.56
C ILE A 385 20.55 0.18 13.27
N GLU A 386 20.10 1.37 12.87
CA GLU A 386 20.57 2.64 13.39
C GLU A 386 20.04 2.91 14.80
N PRO A 387 20.90 3.43 15.73
CA PRO A 387 20.50 3.72 17.11
C PRO A 387 19.30 4.66 17.24
N GLU A 388 19.17 5.65 16.34
CA GLU A 388 18.05 6.59 16.28
C GLU A 388 16.73 5.89 15.92
N HIS A 389 16.77 4.95 14.97
CA HIS A 389 15.59 4.15 14.60
C HIS A 389 15.19 3.19 15.72
N LYS A 390 16.14 2.65 16.49
CA LYS A 390 15.85 1.89 17.72
C LYS A 390 15.19 2.76 18.79
N ALA A 391 15.64 4.01 18.93
CA ALA A 391 15.00 4.96 19.85
C ALA A 391 13.56 5.28 19.44
N TYR A 392 13.28 5.42 18.14
CA TYR A 392 11.92 5.56 17.64
C TYR A 392 11.06 4.33 17.95
N GLY A 393 11.59 3.12 17.71
CA GLY A 393 10.93 1.86 18.07
C GLY A 393 10.60 1.79 19.57
N ALA A 394 11.53 2.21 20.42
CA ALA A 394 11.33 2.28 21.87
C ALA A 394 10.15 3.19 22.27
N VAL A 395 10.01 4.33 21.60
CA VAL A 395 8.88 5.26 21.84
C VAL A 395 7.55 4.61 21.44
N LEU A 396 7.51 3.85 20.34
CA LEU A 396 6.29 3.15 19.93
C LEU A 396 5.90 2.07 20.94
N VAL A 397 6.84 1.24 21.38
CA VAL A 397 6.61 0.22 22.41
C VAL A 397 6.14 0.85 23.72
N ALA A 398 6.83 1.88 24.19
CA ALA A 398 6.49 2.58 25.43
C ALA A 398 5.10 3.23 25.39
N ASN A 399 4.72 3.82 24.25
CA ASN A 399 3.39 4.38 24.06
C ASN A 399 2.30 3.30 24.01
N PHE A 400 2.59 2.15 23.42
CA PHE A 400 1.70 1.00 23.47
C PHE A 400 1.54 0.50 24.91
N GLU A 401 2.64 0.25 25.65
CA GLU A 401 2.59 -0.18 27.04
C GLU A 401 1.81 0.81 27.93
N ARG A 402 1.97 2.11 27.69
CA ARG A 402 1.18 3.14 28.38
C ARG A 402 -0.34 2.98 28.13
N ARG A 403 -0.75 2.67 26.90
CA ARG A 403 -2.18 2.52 26.55
C ARG A 403 -2.79 1.26 27.15
N VAL A 404 -2.01 0.19 27.25
CA VAL A 404 -2.47 -1.09 27.80
C VAL A 404 -2.21 -1.25 29.31
N GLY A 405 -1.62 -0.23 29.96
CA GLY A 405 -1.32 -0.27 31.40
C GLY A 405 -0.09 -1.11 31.77
N GLY A 406 0.82 -1.35 30.82
CA GLY A 406 2.06 -2.12 31.01
C GLY A 406 3.24 -1.28 31.54
N ASP A 407 4.46 -1.86 31.46
CA ASP A 407 5.68 -1.26 31.98
C ASP A 407 6.36 -0.35 30.96
N VAL A 408 6.02 0.94 31.01
CA VAL A 408 6.60 1.99 30.13
C VAL A 408 8.08 2.22 30.41
N VAL A 409 8.49 2.22 31.70
CA VAL A 409 9.90 2.49 32.08
C VAL A 409 10.77 1.33 31.66
N GLY A 410 10.29 0.08 31.88
CA GLY A 410 10.97 -1.13 31.41
C GLY A 410 11.15 -1.16 29.90
N ALA A 411 10.20 -0.67 29.11
CA ALA A 411 10.33 -0.56 27.66
C ALA A 411 11.50 0.34 27.23
N TYR A 412 11.65 1.51 27.85
CA TYR A 412 12.78 2.42 27.57
C TYR A 412 14.12 1.87 28.06
N THR A 413 14.17 1.25 29.25
CA THR A 413 15.41 0.66 29.79
C THR A 413 15.89 -0.51 28.95
N THR A 414 14.98 -1.37 28.49
CA THR A 414 15.27 -2.47 27.57
C THR A 414 15.82 -1.96 26.25
N ALA A 415 15.24 -0.90 25.70
CA ALA A 415 15.71 -0.30 24.45
C ALA A 415 17.13 0.28 24.57
N LEU A 416 17.44 0.95 25.68
CA LEU A 416 18.78 1.43 25.97
C LEU A 416 19.80 0.28 26.04
N GLY A 417 19.44 -0.82 26.70
CA GLY A 417 20.26 -2.04 26.74
C GLY A 417 20.47 -2.68 25.36
N ASN A 418 19.53 -2.53 24.44
CA ASN A 418 19.60 -3.00 23.07
C ASN A 418 20.27 -2.02 22.09
N GLY A 419 20.90 -0.96 22.59
CA GLY A 419 21.68 0.01 21.81
C GLY A 419 20.83 1.06 21.09
N ALA A 420 19.68 1.44 21.64
CA ALA A 420 18.96 2.64 21.22
C ALA A 420 19.78 3.89 21.56
N ALA A 421 19.68 4.94 20.74
CA ALA A 421 20.37 6.19 20.98
C ALA A 421 19.99 6.77 22.36
N PRO A 422 20.98 6.99 23.26
CA PRO A 422 20.66 7.33 24.66
C PRO A 422 19.93 8.66 24.80
N ALA A 423 20.39 9.69 24.11
CA ALA A 423 19.85 11.04 24.25
C ALA A 423 18.36 11.15 23.88
N PRO A 424 17.90 10.73 22.68
CA PRO A 424 16.47 10.78 22.34
C PRO A 424 15.63 9.86 23.23
N THR A 425 16.11 8.65 23.54
CA THR A 425 15.38 7.69 24.39
C THR A 425 15.15 8.25 25.78
N ARG A 426 16.18 8.81 26.43
CA ARG A 426 16.06 9.42 27.76
C ARG A 426 15.23 10.71 27.74
N ALA A 427 15.31 11.50 26.66
CA ALA A 427 14.44 12.68 26.50
C ALA A 427 12.96 12.29 26.42
N HIS A 428 12.60 11.21 25.75
CA HIS A 428 11.23 10.69 25.70
C HIS A 428 10.80 10.11 27.05
N LEU A 429 11.66 9.38 27.76
CA LEU A 429 11.38 8.87 29.09
C LEU A 429 11.13 10.02 30.08
N ALA A 430 11.95 11.06 30.06
CA ALA A 430 11.77 12.25 30.88
C ALA A 430 10.44 12.96 30.57
N ARG A 431 10.08 13.06 29.29
CA ARG A 431 8.76 13.58 28.88
C ARG A 431 7.61 12.74 29.44
N TYR A 432 7.74 11.42 29.44
CA TYR A 432 6.73 10.53 30.02
C TYR A 432 6.58 10.79 31.52
N HIS A 433 7.68 10.88 32.29
CA HIS A 433 7.63 11.21 33.71
C HIS A 433 7.00 12.57 33.95
N CYS A 434 7.39 13.60 33.21
CA CYS A 434 6.92 14.96 33.37
C CYS A 434 5.43 15.11 33.00
N VAL A 435 5.04 14.70 31.77
CA VAL A 435 3.73 15.01 31.20
C VAL A 435 2.67 14.00 31.60
N VAL A 436 3.01 12.71 31.65
CA VAL A 436 2.02 11.65 31.88
C VAL A 436 1.92 11.31 33.38
N ARG A 437 3.06 11.19 34.07
CA ARG A 437 3.08 10.88 35.53
C ARG A 437 3.06 12.11 36.41
N ASN A 438 3.22 13.28 35.85
CA ASN A 438 3.38 14.56 36.58
C ASN A 438 4.52 14.50 37.63
N ASP A 439 5.55 13.70 37.36
CA ASP A 439 6.73 13.51 38.21
C ASP A 439 7.92 14.27 37.63
N VAL A 440 7.97 15.56 37.96
CA VAL A 440 9.04 16.46 37.51
C VAL A 440 10.40 16.07 38.10
N ALA A 441 10.41 15.48 39.32
CA ALA A 441 11.65 15.08 39.97
C ALA A 441 12.31 13.90 39.25
N ALA A 442 11.55 12.87 38.91
CA ALA A 442 12.05 11.75 38.11
C ALA A 442 12.50 12.19 36.71
N ALA A 443 11.74 13.10 36.06
CA ALA A 443 12.12 13.66 34.76
C ALA A 443 13.47 14.40 34.80
N ARG A 444 13.72 15.18 35.87
CA ARG A 444 14.98 15.86 36.11
C ARG A 444 16.14 14.86 36.28
N ALA A 445 15.95 13.85 37.13
CA ALA A 445 16.98 12.87 37.41
C ALA A 445 17.44 12.15 36.12
N VAL A 446 16.51 11.73 35.27
CA VAL A 446 16.81 11.08 33.99
C VAL A 446 17.62 11.99 33.06
N LEU A 447 17.28 13.29 32.99
CA LEU A 447 17.98 14.23 32.12
C LEU A 447 19.32 14.70 32.71
N ASP A 448 19.44 14.83 34.01
CA ASP A 448 20.70 15.20 34.67
C ASP A 448 21.72 14.07 34.52
N GLU A 449 21.30 12.81 34.62
CA GLU A 449 22.15 11.64 34.28
C GLU A 449 22.57 11.66 32.82
N ALA A 450 21.61 11.87 31.88
CA ALA A 450 21.88 11.92 30.44
C ALA A 450 22.86 13.06 30.07
N LEU A 451 22.69 14.23 30.66
CA LEU A 451 23.58 15.39 30.48
C LEU A 451 24.96 15.18 31.10
N GLY A 452 25.08 14.36 32.15
CA GLY A 452 26.35 13.92 32.71
C GLY A 452 27.17 13.10 31.72
N GLU A 453 26.51 12.20 30.99
CA GLU A 453 27.13 11.36 29.95
C GLU A 453 27.40 12.15 28.65
N GLU A 454 26.39 12.89 28.17
CA GLU A 454 26.42 13.61 26.89
C GLU A 454 26.15 15.12 27.06
N PRO A 455 27.03 15.88 27.71
CA PRO A 455 26.80 17.30 28.03
C PRO A 455 26.79 18.21 26.79
N GLY A 456 27.28 17.73 25.66
CA GLY A 456 27.26 18.43 24.37
C GLY A 456 25.98 18.29 23.56
N HIS A 457 25.06 17.42 23.96
CA HIS A 457 23.87 17.10 23.15
C HIS A 457 22.78 18.16 23.34
N ALA A 458 22.57 19.02 22.33
CA ALA A 458 21.60 20.13 22.37
C ALA A 458 20.17 19.69 22.67
N GLY A 459 19.74 18.53 22.12
CA GLY A 459 18.39 17.99 22.34
C GLY A 459 18.09 17.63 23.80
N LEU A 460 19.09 17.21 24.59
CA LEU A 460 18.94 16.97 26.03
C LEU A 460 18.72 18.27 26.81
N TRP A 461 19.48 19.34 26.46
CA TRP A 461 19.27 20.67 27.04
C TRP A 461 17.86 21.21 26.72
N GLN A 462 17.38 21.00 25.49
CA GLN A 462 16.02 21.36 25.11
C GLN A 462 14.97 20.57 25.91
N ALA A 463 15.17 19.27 26.08
CA ALA A 463 14.29 18.43 26.89
C ALA A 463 14.27 18.89 28.35
N ARG A 464 15.47 19.23 28.92
CA ARG A 464 15.61 19.73 30.28
C ARG A 464 14.88 21.06 30.47
N ALA A 465 15.02 21.98 29.53
CA ALA A 465 14.30 23.26 29.55
C ALA A 465 12.78 23.06 29.47
N ARG A 466 12.29 22.12 28.66
CA ARG A 466 10.85 21.78 28.59
C ARG A 466 10.31 21.22 29.89
N VAL A 467 11.08 20.39 30.59
CA VAL A 467 10.72 19.89 31.92
C VAL A 467 10.62 21.03 32.93
N GLU A 468 11.53 22.02 32.90
CA GLU A 468 11.47 23.19 33.78
C GLU A 468 10.35 24.18 33.39
N ALA A 469 9.98 24.22 32.12
CA ALA A 469 8.84 24.99 31.64
C ALA A 469 7.48 24.36 32.00
N HIS A 470 7.47 23.08 32.42
CA HIS A 470 6.24 22.43 32.83
C HIS A 470 5.68 23.10 34.12
N ARG A 471 4.45 23.59 34.03
CA ARG A 471 3.79 24.27 35.13
C ARG A 471 3.20 23.23 36.09
N VAL A 472 3.61 23.27 37.35
CA VAL A 472 2.88 22.67 38.43
C VAL A 472 1.83 23.70 38.88
N THR A 473 0.67 23.27 39.30
CA THR A 473 -0.62 24.00 39.41
C THR A 473 -0.60 25.41 39.93
N ASP A 474 0.44 25.86 40.67
CA ASP A 474 0.52 27.18 41.30
C ASP A 474 1.72 28.03 40.88
N ASP A 475 2.47 27.61 39.82
CA ASP A 475 3.67 28.32 39.39
C ASP A 475 3.33 29.63 38.67
N LYS A 476 3.90 30.75 39.16
CA LYS A 476 3.84 32.06 38.48
C LYS A 476 4.85 32.09 37.33
N ALA A 477 4.53 32.80 36.24
CA ALA A 477 5.37 32.92 35.05
C ALA A 477 6.84 33.30 35.35
N PRO A 478 7.18 34.25 36.23
CA PRO A 478 8.57 34.60 36.57
C PRO A 478 9.35 33.45 37.22
N ALA A 479 8.71 32.60 38.03
CA ALA A 479 9.37 31.47 38.68
C ALA A 479 9.69 30.36 37.63
N VAL A 480 8.78 30.11 36.68
CA VAL A 480 8.98 29.21 35.55
C VAL A 480 10.13 29.72 34.70
N PHE A 481 10.12 31.01 34.34
CA PHE A 481 11.17 31.63 33.55
C PHE A 481 12.54 31.50 34.22
N ALA A 482 12.64 31.76 35.55
CA ALA A 482 13.90 31.64 36.27
C ALA A 482 14.50 30.23 36.17
N ARG A 483 13.70 29.17 36.27
CA ARG A 483 14.17 27.79 36.13
C ARG A 483 14.65 27.49 34.72
N VAL A 484 13.87 27.90 33.72
CA VAL A 484 14.20 27.70 32.30
C VAL A 484 15.48 28.49 31.92
N ALA A 485 15.57 29.75 32.36
CA ALA A 485 16.72 30.59 32.13
C ALA A 485 18.02 29.98 32.69
N ALA A 486 17.97 29.39 33.89
CA ALA A 486 19.13 28.72 34.48
C ALA A 486 19.66 27.56 33.60
N VAL A 487 18.77 26.79 32.96
CA VAL A 487 19.11 25.70 32.04
C VAL A 487 19.80 26.25 30.80
N TYR A 488 19.21 27.28 30.15
CA TYR A 488 19.78 27.85 28.93
C TYR A 488 21.10 28.62 29.22
N ASP A 489 21.18 29.32 30.32
CA ASP A 489 22.41 29.99 30.74
C ASP A 489 23.56 28.99 30.95
N GLN A 490 23.26 27.78 31.47
CA GLN A 490 24.22 26.71 31.59
C GLN A 490 24.61 26.11 30.24
N ALA A 491 23.62 25.83 29.37
CA ALA A 491 23.84 25.24 28.06
C ALA A 491 24.60 26.15 27.10
N LEU A 492 24.41 27.46 27.22
CA LEU A 492 24.95 28.47 26.29
C LEU A 492 26.25 29.16 26.78
N ARG A 493 26.75 28.81 27.99
CA ARG A 493 28.04 29.32 28.49
C ARG A 493 29.17 29.00 27.49
N ALA A 494 30.21 29.83 27.49
CA ALA A 494 31.39 29.63 26.63
C ALA A 494 32.08 28.28 26.88
N GLU A 495 32.04 27.81 28.11
CA GLU A 495 32.66 26.55 28.59
C GLU A 495 31.78 25.32 28.32
N SER A 496 30.55 25.52 27.85
CA SER A 496 29.62 24.41 27.52
C SER A 496 30.19 23.57 26.38
N LYS A 497 30.04 22.25 26.48
CA LYS A 497 30.44 21.29 25.45
C LYS A 497 29.54 21.28 24.22
N VAL A 498 28.45 22.09 24.21
CA VAL A 498 27.54 22.21 23.06
C VAL A 498 28.25 22.89 21.90
N LEU A 499 28.26 22.23 20.74
CA LEU A 499 28.88 22.75 19.51
C LEU A 499 28.20 24.03 19.03
N ASN A 500 28.98 24.98 18.51
CA ASN A 500 28.47 26.27 18.01
C ASN A 500 27.34 26.12 17.00
N ALA A 501 27.43 25.13 16.09
CA ALA A 501 26.38 24.84 15.10
C ALA A 501 25.04 24.42 15.74
N GLN A 502 25.07 23.82 16.92
CA GLN A 502 23.90 23.33 17.65
C GLN A 502 23.31 24.38 18.62
N ARG A 503 23.99 25.49 18.86
CA ARG A 503 23.53 26.55 19.76
C ARG A 503 22.41 27.41 19.16
N GLY A 504 22.28 27.47 17.82
CA GLY A 504 21.26 28.27 17.13
C GLY A 504 19.83 27.96 17.57
N PRO A 505 19.39 26.70 17.50
CA PRO A 505 18.08 26.27 17.97
C PRO A 505 17.85 26.53 19.47
N LEU A 506 18.89 26.38 20.31
CA LEU A 506 18.80 26.69 21.75
C LEU A 506 18.54 28.17 21.99
N TRP A 507 19.27 29.06 21.30
CA TRP A 507 19.09 30.50 21.38
C TRP A 507 17.68 30.92 20.91
N GLN A 508 17.18 30.33 19.83
CA GLN A 508 15.84 30.61 19.31
C GLN A 508 14.77 30.27 20.33
N GLN A 509 14.85 29.07 20.95
CA GLN A 509 13.89 28.64 21.96
C GLN A 509 14.01 29.47 23.25
N TYR A 510 15.23 29.79 23.70
CA TYR A 510 15.43 30.62 24.88
C TYR A 510 14.78 32.00 24.72
N ARG A 511 14.99 32.62 23.56
CA ARG A 511 14.39 33.92 23.27
C ARG A 511 12.86 33.83 23.22
N ALA A 512 12.30 32.86 22.55
CA ALA A 512 10.84 32.70 22.47
C ALA A 512 10.23 32.54 23.89
N ILE A 513 10.84 31.69 24.72
CA ILE A 513 10.35 31.50 26.10
C ILE A 513 10.57 32.77 26.94
N ALA A 514 11.65 33.52 26.70
CA ALA A 514 11.89 34.78 27.41
C ALA A 514 10.86 35.84 27.01
N ASP A 515 10.54 35.95 25.72
CA ASP A 515 9.50 36.89 25.24
C ASP A 515 8.11 36.55 25.83
N ASP A 516 7.81 35.26 26.06
CA ASP A 516 6.52 34.81 26.60
C ASP A 516 6.41 34.91 28.15
N LEU A 517 7.51 34.69 28.88
CA LEU A 517 7.46 34.49 30.33
C LEU A 517 8.29 35.47 31.16
N CYS A 518 9.13 36.29 30.56
CA CYS A 518 10.00 37.23 31.29
C CYS A 518 9.33 38.59 31.47
N ASP A 519 9.12 38.98 32.71
CA ASP A 519 8.56 40.30 33.06
C ASP A 519 9.62 41.38 33.21
N ASP A 520 10.93 41.02 33.12
CA ASP A 520 12.08 41.96 33.27
C ASP A 520 12.65 42.35 31.90
N ALA A 521 12.39 43.58 31.50
CA ALA A 521 12.90 44.15 30.25
C ALA A 521 14.45 44.23 30.22
N ALA A 522 15.13 44.39 31.37
CA ALA A 522 16.59 44.42 31.43
C ALA A 522 17.17 43.03 31.12
N LYS A 523 16.55 41.95 31.62
CA LYS A 523 16.90 40.57 31.31
C LYS A 523 16.69 40.20 29.86
N LEU A 524 15.54 40.63 29.26
CA LEU A 524 15.28 40.44 27.83
C LEU A 524 16.35 41.10 26.95
N LEU A 525 16.77 42.32 27.32
CA LEU A 525 17.86 43.04 26.62
C LEU A 525 19.21 42.33 26.76
N GLU A 526 19.52 41.79 27.93
CA GLU A 526 20.72 40.98 28.18
C GLU A 526 20.78 39.73 27.30
N ILE A 527 19.68 38.98 27.23
CA ILE A 527 19.53 37.78 26.38
C ILE A 527 19.71 38.14 24.91
N SER A 528 19.06 39.23 24.45
CA SER A 528 19.16 39.70 23.06
C SER A 528 20.59 40.13 22.69
N ARG A 529 21.29 40.80 23.59
CA ARG A 529 22.71 41.17 23.42
C ARG A 529 23.63 39.96 23.37
N SER A 530 23.38 38.96 24.21
CA SER A 530 24.16 37.72 24.26
C SER A 530 23.94 36.89 22.99
N TYR A 531 22.73 36.81 22.49
CA TYR A 531 22.41 36.20 21.19
C TYR A 531 23.12 36.91 20.04
N ALA A 532 23.06 38.24 20.00
CA ALA A 532 23.73 39.03 18.95
C ALA A 532 25.24 38.79 18.93
N LYS A 533 25.89 38.76 20.13
CA LYS A 533 27.30 38.44 20.25
C LYS A 533 27.64 37.04 19.74
N TRP A 534 26.85 36.04 20.10
CA TRP A 534 27.03 34.68 19.61
C TRP A 534 26.87 34.62 18.09
N ARG A 535 25.79 35.21 17.53
CA ARG A 535 25.51 35.22 16.10
C ARG A 535 26.63 35.85 15.28
N THR A 536 27.15 36.99 15.73
CA THR A 536 28.27 37.65 15.06
C THR A 536 29.53 36.76 15.02
N ARG A 537 29.80 36.01 16.08
CA ARG A 537 30.94 35.05 16.11
C ARG A 537 30.67 33.87 15.19
N ALA A 538 29.47 33.29 15.23
CA ALA A 538 29.09 32.18 14.36
C ALA A 538 29.15 32.56 12.88
N ASP A 539 28.71 33.76 12.50
CA ASP A 539 28.78 34.28 11.13
C ASP A 539 30.26 34.49 10.67
N VAL A 540 31.15 34.83 11.57
CA VAL A 540 32.59 34.94 11.28
C VAL A 540 33.25 33.56 11.12
N GLU A 541 32.90 32.59 11.98
CA GLU A 541 33.38 31.21 11.90
C GLU A 541 32.84 30.46 10.66
N ALA A 542 31.64 30.78 10.22
CA ALA A 542 31.03 30.18 9.03
C ALA A 542 31.53 30.74 7.70
N ARG A 543 32.24 31.88 7.70
CA ARG A 543 32.84 32.44 6.48
C ARG A 543 34.02 31.56 6.04
N PRO A 544 34.01 31.06 4.77
CA PRO A 544 35.17 30.35 4.24
C PRO A 544 36.42 31.25 4.31
N LEU A 545 37.41 30.81 5.02
CA LEU A 545 38.72 31.47 5.11
C LEU A 545 39.43 31.36 3.76
N GLY A 546 39.41 32.45 2.99
CA GLY A 546 40.24 32.62 1.81
C GLY A 546 39.54 33.34 0.66
N PRO A 547 40.29 34.14 -0.15
CA PRO A 547 39.73 34.68 -1.39
C PRO A 547 39.39 33.55 -2.34
N ILE A 548 38.22 33.63 -2.92
CA ILE A 548 37.78 32.72 -4.00
C ILE A 548 38.89 32.75 -5.07
N PRO A 549 39.58 31.63 -5.37
CA PRO A 549 40.56 31.65 -6.45
C PRO A 549 39.82 32.00 -7.75
N ALA A 550 40.31 33.04 -8.44
CA ALA A 550 39.77 33.50 -9.71
C ALA A 550 39.58 32.29 -10.61
N LYS A 551 38.36 32.14 -11.17
CA LYS A 551 38.03 31.05 -12.10
C LYS A 551 39.06 30.97 -13.21
N ARG A 552 39.98 30.01 -13.15
CA ARG A 552 40.77 29.63 -14.30
C ARG A 552 39.78 29.18 -15.38
N LYS A 553 39.76 29.88 -16.51
CA LYS A 553 39.03 29.47 -17.70
C LYS A 553 39.49 28.05 -18.05
N ARG A 554 38.62 27.06 -17.81
CA ARG A 554 38.84 25.70 -18.29
C ARG A 554 38.76 25.72 -19.82
N ALA A 555 39.79 25.20 -20.47
CA ALA A 555 39.75 24.87 -21.89
C ALA A 555 38.62 23.84 -22.14
N PRO A 556 37.98 23.85 -23.32
CA PRO A 556 36.90 22.93 -23.62
C PRO A 556 37.43 21.49 -23.61
N VAL A 557 36.91 20.68 -22.70
CA VAL A 557 37.14 19.23 -22.69
C VAL A 557 36.24 18.63 -23.76
N LYS A 558 36.86 17.93 -24.73
CA LYS A 558 36.14 17.05 -25.66
C LYS A 558 35.45 15.97 -24.85
N VAL A 559 34.14 15.85 -25.02
CA VAL A 559 33.33 14.77 -24.49
C VAL A 559 33.43 13.61 -25.46
N ASP A 560 34.23 12.61 -25.13
CA ASP A 560 34.07 11.27 -25.68
C ASP A 560 33.09 10.53 -24.74
N GLY A 561 32.03 9.99 -25.36
CA GLY A 561 30.94 9.38 -24.60
C GLY A 561 31.34 8.03 -24.02
N ASP A 562 31.10 7.84 -22.77
CA ASP A 562 30.53 6.60 -22.25
C ASP A 562 29.87 6.89 -20.88
N GLY A 563 28.60 6.50 -20.80
CA GLY A 563 27.75 6.87 -19.67
C GLY A 563 27.74 5.81 -18.58
N SER A 564 28.38 6.09 -17.48
CA SER A 564 28.02 5.50 -16.20
C SER A 564 28.25 6.55 -15.10
N ALA A 565 27.19 7.20 -14.67
CA ALA A 565 27.22 8.08 -13.51
C ALA A 565 26.49 7.39 -12.35
N ASP A 566 27.26 7.04 -11.33
CA ASP A 566 26.81 6.65 -10.01
C ASP A 566 25.85 7.69 -9.43
N ILE A 567 24.63 7.25 -9.11
CA ILE A 567 23.68 7.99 -8.29
C ILE A 567 23.58 7.30 -6.93
N ALA A 568 24.54 7.61 -6.09
CA ALA A 568 24.46 7.37 -4.66
C ALA A 568 24.55 8.71 -3.95
N SER A 569 23.44 9.38 -3.71
CA SER A 569 23.21 10.33 -2.59
C SER A 569 21.94 11.17 -2.82
N SER A 570 20.79 10.69 -2.37
CA SER A 570 19.65 11.55 -1.99
C SER A 570 18.66 10.79 -1.10
N TYR A 571 19.11 10.34 0.06
CA TYR A 571 18.22 9.95 1.15
C TYR A 571 18.56 10.79 2.38
N GLY A 572 18.03 12.00 2.41
CA GLY A 572 18.21 12.90 3.54
C GLY A 572 17.23 14.06 3.50
N ALA A 573 15.95 13.79 3.66
CA ALA A 573 14.98 14.81 4.06
C ALA A 573 13.58 14.22 4.30
N TYR A 574 13.35 13.57 5.43
CA TYR A 574 12.03 13.46 6.06
C TYR A 574 12.21 13.32 7.57
N ALA A 575 12.49 14.42 8.21
CA ALA A 575 12.34 14.56 9.66
C ALA A 575 12.03 16.02 9.99
N SER A 576 10.84 16.48 9.65
CA SER A 576 10.25 17.66 10.25
C SER A 576 8.73 17.68 10.01
N TYR A 577 7.98 17.02 10.91
CA TYR A 577 6.66 17.49 11.32
C TYR A 577 6.39 17.05 12.76
N SER A 578 6.41 18.07 13.64
CA SER A 578 5.90 18.25 15.02
C SER A 578 5.91 17.07 15.97
#